data_b08e0ce6baf4ae2279197ecf8d166efb
#
_entry.id   b08e0ce6baf4ae2279197ecf8d166efb
#
_cell.length_a   1.000
_cell.length_b   1.000
_cell.length_c   1.000
_cell.angle_alpha   90.00
_cell.angle_beta   90.00
_cell.angle_gamma   90.00
#
_symmetry.space_group_name_H-M   'P 1'
#
loop_
_entity.id
_entity.type
_entity.pdbx_description
1 polymer ?
#
loop_
_entity_poly.entity_id
_entity_poly.type
_entity_poly.pdbx_seq_one_letter_code
_entity_poly.pdbx_strand_id
1 'polypeptide(L)'
;GLVESFIDLDYVHLTSGDGSLSMLEIIPDGISLHFHLLEPHRGLHEDVLHRMIDGSPRRNLSLTRAALSMARRKDLSKIRMLSSRDRTAISGNSKFTSSRIGEVYGVPSGVLPPSLDPEEFPPESPSSEASPPVGIEGPYVVTIGRASWVKGTWETISMLEHSGLSLALVGGGEKESIDSLMEHAKSTKVGIWVAPRLESSELCSLIRGAVAVVSMAHSEPFGLTPIEAQSLGTPALFVDEGGFRETITDGVS
;
A
#
# COMPACT_ATOMS: atom_id res chain seq x y z
N GLY A 1 31.57 12.64 9.49
CA GLY A 1 30.85 11.66 8.63
C GLY A 1 29.51 11.29 9.24
N LEU A 2 28.69 10.43 8.56
CA LEU A 2 27.35 10.04 9.04
C LEU A 2 27.36 9.45 10.47
N VAL A 3 28.42 8.75 10.86
CA VAL A 3 28.56 8.19 12.21
C VAL A 3 28.66 9.27 13.29
N GLU A 4 29.30 10.40 13.00
CA GLU A 4 29.41 11.54 13.92
C GLU A 4 28.05 12.19 14.21
N SER A 5 27.10 12.09 13.29
CA SER A 5 25.75 12.61 13.45
C SER A 5 24.93 11.86 14.50
N PHE A 6 25.38 10.69 14.96
CA PHE A 6 24.69 9.90 15.99
C PHE A 6 25.26 10.09 17.40
N ILE A 7 26.38 10.82 17.59
CA ILE A 7 27.12 10.87 18.86
C ILE A 7 26.27 11.44 20.00
N ASP A 8 25.38 12.39 19.70
CA ASP A 8 24.55 13.09 20.67
C ASP A 8 23.09 12.61 20.71
N LEU A 9 22.79 11.44 20.09
CA LEU A 9 21.44 10.90 20.05
C LEU A 9 21.25 9.78 21.07
N ASP A 10 20.21 9.88 21.87
CA ASP A 10 19.75 8.82 22.77
C ASP A 10 18.86 7.78 22.08
N TYR A 11 18.21 8.20 20.98
CA TYR A 11 17.18 7.42 20.31
C TYR A 11 17.15 7.68 18.80
N VAL A 12 16.93 6.63 18.04
CA VAL A 12 16.70 6.69 16.57
C VAL A 12 15.40 5.97 16.23
N HIS A 13 14.52 6.66 15.52
CA HIS A 13 13.38 6.05 14.85
C HIS A 13 13.70 5.91 13.36
N LEU A 14 13.66 4.70 12.85
CA LEU A 14 13.95 4.39 11.46
C LEU A 14 12.76 3.66 10.84
N THR A 15 12.19 4.22 9.79
CA THR A 15 11.14 3.58 8.99
C THR A 15 11.75 2.80 7.84
N SER A 16 11.20 1.62 7.57
CA SER A 16 11.65 0.79 6.45
C SER A 16 11.41 1.48 5.11
N GLY A 17 12.37 1.34 4.21
CA GLY A 17 12.37 1.90 2.86
C GLY A 17 13.64 1.48 2.15
N ASP A 18 13.83 1.94 0.92
CA ASP A 18 15.02 1.63 0.14
C ASP A 18 16.29 2.11 0.87
N GLY A 19 17.20 1.19 1.15
CA GLY A 19 18.45 1.48 1.85
C GLY A 19 18.37 1.52 3.38
N SER A 20 17.20 1.47 4.00
CA SER A 20 17.04 1.54 5.47
C SER A 20 17.85 0.46 6.21
N LEU A 21 17.91 -0.77 5.70
CA LEU A 21 18.72 -1.84 6.28
C LEU A 21 20.23 -1.58 6.21
N SER A 22 20.70 -0.69 5.34
CA SER A 22 22.10 -0.28 5.30
C SER A 22 22.40 0.79 6.35
N MET A 23 21.40 1.60 6.73
CA MET A 23 21.55 2.55 7.85
C MET A 23 21.74 1.86 9.19
N LEU A 24 21.17 0.65 9.36
CA LEU A 24 21.34 -0.13 10.59
C LEU A 24 22.80 -0.47 10.90
N GLU A 25 23.65 -0.57 9.88
CA GLU A 25 25.07 -0.91 10.03
C GLU A 25 25.92 0.26 10.60
N ILE A 26 25.38 1.48 10.54
CA ILE A 26 26.11 2.69 10.99
C ILE A 26 25.53 3.28 12.28
N ILE A 27 24.40 2.79 12.80
CA ILE A 27 23.83 3.23 14.06
C ILE A 27 24.58 2.55 15.23
N PRO A 28 25.24 3.31 16.12
CA PRO A 28 25.98 2.74 17.24
C PRO A 28 25.12 1.91 18.20
N ASP A 29 25.65 0.81 18.72
CA ASP A 29 24.93 -0.13 19.58
C ASP A 29 24.40 0.49 20.90
N GLY A 30 25.02 1.58 21.38
CA GLY A 30 24.60 2.27 22.59
C GLY A 30 23.30 3.07 22.47
N ILE A 31 22.83 3.33 21.24
CA ILE A 31 21.64 4.15 20.97
C ILE A 31 20.40 3.27 20.94
N SER A 32 19.32 3.72 21.60
CA SER A 32 18.02 3.05 21.49
C SER A 32 17.46 3.17 20.09
N LEU A 33 16.98 2.07 19.51
CA LEU A 33 16.49 2.03 18.13
C LEU A 33 15.07 1.49 18.04
N HIS A 34 14.21 2.23 17.41
CA HIS A 34 12.92 1.71 16.94
C HIS A 34 12.94 1.56 15.44
N PHE A 35 12.76 0.34 14.95
CA PHE A 35 12.65 0.05 13.53
C PHE A 35 11.18 -0.19 13.17
N HIS A 36 10.58 0.80 12.50
CA HIS A 36 9.22 0.69 11.99
C HIS A 36 9.22 0.00 10.63
N LEU A 37 8.94 -1.30 10.63
CA LEU A 37 8.93 -2.14 9.44
C LEU A 37 7.51 -2.17 8.85
N LEU A 38 7.27 -1.31 7.85
CA LEU A 38 5.95 -1.16 7.22
C LEU A 38 5.42 -2.45 6.62
N GLU A 39 6.31 -3.28 6.07
CA GLU A 39 6.02 -4.62 5.58
C GLU A 39 7.32 -5.41 5.38
N PRO A 40 7.33 -6.75 5.48
CA PRO A 40 8.43 -7.57 5.00
C PRO A 40 8.67 -7.30 3.50
N HIS A 41 9.92 -7.43 3.06
CA HIS A 41 10.27 -7.12 1.67
C HIS A 41 9.55 -8.04 0.68
N ARG A 42 8.39 -7.59 0.17
CA ARG A 42 7.47 -8.39 -0.66
C ARG A 42 8.15 -9.02 -1.87
N GLY A 43 9.01 -8.28 -2.56
CA GLY A 43 9.76 -8.81 -3.72
C GLY A 43 10.72 -9.95 -3.39
N LEU A 44 11.11 -10.13 -2.12
CA LEU A 44 11.95 -11.24 -1.67
C LEU A 44 11.14 -12.40 -1.12
N HIS A 45 10.05 -12.14 -0.41
CA HIS A 45 9.33 -13.13 0.38
C HIS A 45 7.98 -13.54 -0.22
N GLU A 46 7.47 -12.78 -1.19
CA GLU A 46 6.20 -13.01 -1.88
C GLU A 46 6.36 -13.00 -3.40
N ASP A 47 5.39 -13.58 -4.10
CA ASP A 47 5.40 -13.59 -5.58
C ASP A 47 4.63 -12.41 -6.18
N VAL A 48 3.97 -11.61 -5.36
CA VAL A 48 3.04 -10.54 -5.79
C VAL A 48 3.68 -9.50 -6.71
N LEU A 49 4.95 -9.16 -6.47
CA LEU A 49 5.69 -8.21 -7.31
C LEU A 49 6.30 -8.84 -8.57
N HIS A 50 6.19 -10.16 -8.72
CA HIS A 50 6.70 -10.90 -9.88
C HIS A 50 5.61 -11.27 -10.89
N ARG A 51 4.46 -10.59 -10.80
CA ARG A 51 3.31 -10.81 -11.68
C ARG A 51 3.08 -9.64 -12.62
N MET A 52 2.47 -9.95 -13.75
CA MET A 52 1.90 -8.96 -14.67
C MET A 52 0.61 -8.39 -14.05
N ILE A 53 0.05 -7.37 -14.69
CA ILE A 53 -1.17 -6.69 -14.19
C ILE A 53 -2.40 -7.63 -14.12
N ASP A 54 -2.45 -8.65 -14.95
CA ASP A 54 -3.49 -9.68 -15.00
C ASP A 54 -3.27 -10.86 -14.04
N GLY A 55 -2.24 -10.78 -13.18
CA GLY A 55 -1.87 -11.83 -12.24
C GLY A 55 -1.01 -12.95 -12.84
N SER A 56 -0.77 -12.97 -14.14
CA SER A 56 0.12 -13.96 -14.76
C SER A 56 1.58 -13.74 -14.33
N PRO A 57 2.39 -14.79 -14.19
CA PRO A 57 3.80 -14.64 -13.82
C PRO A 57 4.60 -13.91 -14.90
N ARG A 58 5.36 -12.87 -14.51
CA ARG A 58 6.31 -12.19 -15.42
C ARG A 58 7.42 -13.11 -15.90
N ARG A 59 7.82 -14.09 -15.08
CA ARG A 59 8.86 -15.08 -15.31
C ARG A 59 8.53 -16.36 -14.55
N ASN A 60 9.28 -17.42 -14.81
CA ASN A 60 9.15 -18.65 -14.03
C ASN A 60 9.42 -18.37 -12.53
N LEU A 61 8.39 -18.51 -11.70
CA LEU A 61 8.44 -18.17 -10.29
C LEU A 61 9.46 -19.01 -9.49
N SER A 62 9.62 -20.29 -9.85
CA SER A 62 10.59 -21.18 -9.18
C SER A 62 12.04 -20.74 -9.45
N LEU A 63 12.35 -20.34 -10.69
CA LEU A 63 13.67 -19.80 -11.04
C LEU A 63 13.89 -18.43 -10.38
N THR A 64 12.86 -17.59 -10.32
CA THR A 64 12.93 -16.30 -9.63
C THR A 64 13.21 -16.49 -8.14
N ARG A 65 12.51 -17.42 -7.47
CA ARG A 65 12.74 -17.76 -6.05
C ARG A 65 14.15 -18.27 -5.81
N ALA A 66 14.68 -19.11 -6.70
CA ALA A 66 16.05 -19.63 -6.61
C ALA A 66 17.07 -18.49 -6.76
N ALA A 67 16.90 -17.62 -7.76
CA ALA A 67 17.77 -16.47 -7.99
C ALA A 67 17.81 -15.50 -6.80
N LEU A 68 16.67 -15.29 -6.15
CA LEU A 68 16.55 -14.39 -4.99
C LEU A 68 16.94 -15.02 -3.65
N SER A 69 17.30 -16.31 -3.62
CA SER A 69 17.53 -17.05 -2.36
C SER A 69 18.63 -16.44 -1.48
N MET A 70 19.72 -15.94 -2.10
CA MET A 70 20.81 -15.29 -1.36
C MET A 70 20.39 -13.94 -0.78
N ALA A 71 19.67 -13.11 -1.57
CA ALA A 71 19.16 -11.84 -1.10
C ALA A 71 18.15 -12.02 0.05
N ARG A 72 17.27 -13.03 -0.05
CA ARG A 72 16.34 -13.42 1.01
C ARG A 72 17.06 -13.82 2.29
N ARG A 73 18.12 -14.66 2.20
CA ARG A 73 18.92 -15.05 3.39
C ARG A 73 19.58 -13.86 4.04
N LYS A 74 20.10 -12.92 3.24
CA LYS A 74 20.72 -11.69 3.75
C LYS A 74 19.71 -10.80 4.47
N ASP A 75 18.52 -10.62 3.89
CA ASP A 75 17.41 -9.86 4.47
C ASP A 75 16.98 -10.48 5.81
N LEU A 76 16.70 -11.78 5.86
CA LEU A 76 16.38 -12.51 7.08
C LEU A 76 17.46 -12.35 8.16
N SER A 77 18.74 -12.47 7.79
CA SER A 77 19.86 -12.34 8.72
C SER A 77 19.93 -10.93 9.32
N LYS A 78 19.75 -9.89 8.50
CA LYS A 78 19.79 -8.49 8.97
C LYS A 78 18.68 -8.18 9.98
N ILE A 79 17.43 -8.58 9.68
CA ILE A 79 16.30 -8.32 10.59
C ILE A 79 16.45 -9.12 11.91
N ARG A 80 16.93 -10.36 11.84
CA ARG A 80 17.19 -11.18 13.05
C ARG A 80 18.31 -10.60 13.90
N MET A 81 19.39 -10.16 13.28
CA MET A 81 20.50 -9.48 13.97
C MET A 81 20.01 -8.20 14.64
N LEU A 82 19.20 -7.40 13.93
CA LEU A 82 18.57 -6.20 14.49
C LEU A 82 17.71 -6.53 15.70
N SER A 83 16.87 -7.55 15.63
CA SER A 83 15.99 -7.97 16.73
C SER A 83 16.78 -8.47 17.96
N SER A 84 18.01 -8.94 17.79
CA SER A 84 18.89 -9.38 18.87
C SER A 84 19.73 -8.26 19.49
N ARG A 85 19.72 -7.06 18.90
CA ARG A 85 20.44 -5.90 19.41
C ARG A 85 19.75 -5.34 20.64
N ASP A 86 20.53 -5.03 21.67
CA ASP A 86 20.02 -4.38 22.89
C ASP A 86 19.33 -3.05 22.58
N ARG A 87 18.32 -2.69 23.36
CA ARG A 87 17.56 -1.45 23.24
C ARG A 87 16.94 -1.25 21.84
N THR A 88 16.53 -2.35 21.20
CA THR A 88 15.89 -2.31 19.89
C THR A 88 14.46 -2.81 19.98
N ALA A 89 13.53 -2.06 19.39
CA ALA A 89 12.15 -2.45 19.19
C ALA A 89 11.82 -2.48 17.70
N ILE A 90 11.03 -3.46 17.27
CA ILE A 90 10.49 -3.55 15.91
C ILE A 90 8.97 -3.42 15.99
N SER A 91 8.37 -2.66 15.09
CA SER A 91 6.91 -2.61 14.95
C SER A 91 6.48 -2.70 13.49
N GLY A 92 5.33 -3.31 13.25
CA GLY A 92 4.59 -3.19 12.01
C GLY A 92 3.57 -2.04 12.07
N ASN A 93 3.03 -1.66 10.92
CA ASN A 93 1.98 -0.63 10.82
C ASN A 93 0.57 -1.17 11.13
N SER A 94 0.41 -2.49 11.30
CA SER A 94 -0.84 -3.17 11.60
C SER A 94 -0.59 -4.48 12.34
N LYS A 95 -1.62 -5.09 12.92
CA LYS A 95 -1.54 -6.44 13.46
C LYS A 95 -1.23 -7.46 12.35
N PHE A 96 -1.80 -7.25 11.16
CA PHE A 96 -1.49 -8.05 9.99
C PHE A 96 0.01 -7.99 9.66
N THR A 97 0.59 -6.81 9.56
CA THR A 97 2.04 -6.64 9.29
C THR A 97 2.88 -7.23 10.42
N SER A 98 2.50 -7.03 11.68
CA SER A 98 3.19 -7.62 12.84
C SER A 98 3.19 -9.16 12.76
N SER A 99 2.06 -9.77 12.40
CA SER A 99 1.98 -11.23 12.16
C SER A 99 2.91 -11.66 11.02
N ARG A 100 2.91 -10.93 9.90
CA ARG A 100 3.79 -11.19 8.75
C ARG A 100 5.29 -11.07 9.10
N ILE A 101 5.66 -10.11 9.97
CA ILE A 101 7.02 -10.00 10.49
C ILE A 101 7.41 -11.27 11.27
N GLY A 102 6.52 -11.75 12.13
CA GLY A 102 6.71 -13.00 12.86
C GLY A 102 6.85 -14.22 11.94
N GLU A 103 5.97 -14.35 10.95
CA GLU A 103 5.98 -15.45 9.98
C GLU A 103 7.24 -15.46 9.10
N VAL A 104 7.64 -14.29 8.59
CA VAL A 104 8.76 -14.17 7.64
C VAL A 104 10.10 -14.21 8.35
N TYR A 105 10.27 -13.42 9.40
CA TYR A 105 11.58 -13.22 10.04
C TYR A 105 11.75 -14.06 11.32
N GLY A 106 10.67 -14.54 11.93
CA GLY A 106 10.70 -15.26 13.19
C GLY A 106 11.08 -14.37 14.38
N VAL A 107 10.78 -13.07 14.33
CA VAL A 107 11.08 -12.09 15.36
C VAL A 107 9.80 -11.47 15.93
N PRO A 108 9.78 -11.10 17.23
CA PRO A 108 8.65 -10.38 17.81
C PRO A 108 8.58 -8.96 17.28
N SER A 109 7.37 -8.44 17.14
CA SER A 109 7.14 -7.04 16.79
C SER A 109 5.89 -6.48 17.47
N GLY A 110 5.92 -5.19 17.77
CA GLY A 110 4.76 -4.42 18.18
C GLY A 110 3.93 -3.94 17.00
N VAL A 111 2.93 -3.11 17.30
CA VAL A 111 2.10 -2.43 16.28
C VAL A 111 2.15 -0.93 16.54
N LEU A 112 2.48 -0.16 15.51
CA LEU A 112 2.41 1.30 15.48
C LEU A 112 1.64 1.71 14.23
N PRO A 113 0.31 1.87 14.30
CA PRO A 113 -0.50 2.21 13.14
C PRO A 113 -0.23 3.65 12.69
N PRO A 114 -0.29 3.93 11.38
CA PRO A 114 -0.31 5.29 10.88
C PRO A 114 -1.63 5.97 11.25
N SER A 115 -1.63 7.29 11.26
CA SER A 115 -2.82 8.12 11.41
C SER A 115 -3.10 8.88 10.12
N LEU A 116 -4.37 9.22 9.91
CA LEU A 116 -4.78 10.15 8.88
C LEU A 116 -4.49 11.59 9.34
N ASP A 117 -4.06 12.42 8.41
CA ASP A 117 -3.99 13.87 8.62
C ASP A 117 -5.37 14.50 8.39
N PRO A 118 -6.04 15.02 9.43
CA PRO A 118 -7.36 15.62 9.28
C PRO A 118 -7.34 16.94 8.50
N GLU A 119 -6.19 17.58 8.35
CA GLU A 119 -6.06 18.78 7.51
C GLU A 119 -5.98 18.42 6.02
N GLU A 120 -5.38 17.28 5.70
CA GLU A 120 -5.31 16.78 4.33
C GLU A 120 -6.66 16.17 3.87
N PHE A 121 -7.38 15.49 4.78
CA PHE A 121 -8.67 14.85 4.51
C PHE A 121 -9.76 15.38 5.46
N PRO A 122 -10.16 16.66 5.32
CA PRO A 122 -11.12 17.27 6.25
C PRO A 122 -12.51 16.64 6.10
N PRO A 123 -13.17 16.25 7.22
CA PRO A 123 -14.47 15.58 7.19
C PRO A 123 -15.60 16.44 6.60
N GLU A 124 -15.47 17.74 6.68
CA GLU A 124 -16.47 18.67 6.11
C GLU A 124 -15.81 19.73 5.24
N SER A 125 -16.24 19.83 4.01
CA SER A 125 -16.06 21.01 3.17
C SER A 125 -17.38 21.27 2.46
N PRO A 126 -18.15 22.28 2.89
CA PRO A 126 -19.52 22.50 2.41
C PRO A 126 -19.65 23.00 0.97
N SER A 127 -18.55 23.26 0.26
CA SER A 127 -18.60 24.11 -0.93
C SER A 127 -17.88 23.64 -2.18
N SER A 128 -17.32 22.43 -2.24
CA SER A 128 -16.88 21.91 -3.53
C SER A 128 -17.98 21.01 -4.11
N GLU A 129 -18.73 21.52 -5.08
CA GLU A 129 -19.53 20.65 -5.95
C GLU A 129 -18.58 19.59 -6.51
N ALA A 130 -18.78 18.35 -6.07
CA ALA A 130 -18.01 17.22 -6.53
C ALA A 130 -18.37 17.00 -8.01
N SER A 131 -17.51 17.49 -8.88
CA SER A 131 -17.68 17.28 -10.31
C SER A 131 -16.90 16.03 -10.72
N PRO A 132 -17.52 15.14 -11.54
CA PRO A 132 -16.77 14.00 -12.07
C PRO A 132 -15.58 14.49 -12.89
N PRO A 133 -14.48 13.74 -12.94
CA PRO A 133 -13.34 14.09 -13.78
C PRO A 133 -13.76 14.25 -15.23
N VAL A 134 -13.11 15.19 -15.93
CA VAL A 134 -13.34 15.33 -17.38
C VAL A 134 -12.99 14.01 -18.08
N GLY A 135 -13.97 13.38 -18.73
CA GLY A 135 -13.83 12.10 -19.42
C GLY A 135 -14.42 10.89 -18.69
N ILE A 136 -15.02 11.08 -17.50
CA ILE A 136 -15.88 10.05 -16.89
C ILE A 136 -17.34 10.41 -17.20
N GLU A 137 -18.06 9.49 -17.80
CA GLU A 137 -19.51 9.58 -18.03
C GLU A 137 -20.26 8.76 -16.97
N GLY A 138 -21.26 9.38 -16.32
CA GLY A 138 -22.12 8.72 -15.34
C GLY A 138 -21.45 8.50 -13.97
N PRO A 139 -22.05 7.63 -13.14
CA PRO A 139 -21.54 7.34 -11.80
C PRO A 139 -20.22 6.54 -11.85
N TYR A 140 -19.35 6.80 -10.89
CA TYR A 140 -18.03 6.18 -10.85
C TYR A 140 -17.61 5.77 -9.45
N VAL A 141 -16.66 4.85 -9.39
CA VAL A 141 -15.92 4.49 -8.18
C VAL A 141 -14.46 4.90 -8.32
N VAL A 142 -13.79 5.11 -7.19
CA VAL A 142 -12.38 5.50 -7.14
C VAL A 142 -11.54 4.33 -6.63
N THR A 143 -10.41 4.07 -7.28
CA THR A 143 -9.35 3.23 -6.71
C THR A 143 -8.04 4.02 -6.66
N ILE A 144 -7.30 3.90 -5.55
CA ILE A 144 -6.08 4.65 -5.31
C ILE A 144 -4.91 3.68 -5.21
N GLY A 145 -3.92 3.88 -6.08
CA GLY A 145 -2.72 3.06 -6.12
C GLY A 145 -2.17 2.92 -7.54
N ARG A 146 -0.92 2.52 -7.64
CA ARG A 146 -0.29 2.28 -8.95
C ARG A 146 -0.97 1.12 -9.67
N ALA A 147 -1.11 1.23 -10.98
CA ALA A 147 -1.55 0.15 -11.86
C ALA A 147 -0.58 -1.04 -11.73
N SER A 148 -0.93 -1.98 -10.89
CA SER A 148 -0.14 -3.19 -10.61
C SER A 148 -1.06 -4.29 -10.09
N TRP A 149 -0.69 -5.55 -10.33
CA TRP A 149 -1.49 -6.68 -9.84
C TRP A 149 -1.68 -6.63 -8.32
N VAL A 150 -0.64 -6.23 -7.57
CA VAL A 150 -0.72 -6.14 -6.11
C VAL A 150 -1.80 -5.17 -5.61
N LYS A 151 -2.18 -4.17 -6.41
CA LYS A 151 -3.26 -3.23 -6.09
C LYS A 151 -4.64 -3.68 -6.57
N GLY A 152 -4.72 -4.86 -7.20
CA GLY A 152 -5.99 -5.47 -7.59
C GLY A 152 -6.80 -4.66 -8.62
N THR A 153 -6.14 -3.81 -9.42
CA THR A 153 -6.86 -2.94 -10.37
C THR A 153 -7.52 -3.74 -11.49
N TRP A 154 -6.90 -4.84 -11.91
CA TRP A 154 -7.48 -5.76 -12.91
C TRP A 154 -8.77 -6.38 -12.40
N GLU A 155 -8.74 -6.90 -11.18
CA GLU A 155 -9.88 -7.50 -10.49
C GLU A 155 -10.97 -6.47 -10.21
N THR A 156 -10.59 -5.22 -9.88
CA THR A 156 -11.54 -4.11 -9.70
C THR A 156 -12.30 -3.83 -11.00
N ILE A 157 -11.64 -3.79 -12.16
CA ILE A 157 -12.31 -3.63 -13.45
C ILE A 157 -13.27 -4.80 -13.70
N SER A 158 -12.82 -6.04 -13.47
CA SER A 158 -13.68 -7.24 -13.65
C SER A 158 -14.91 -7.21 -12.74
N MET A 159 -14.76 -6.76 -11.49
CA MET A 159 -15.88 -6.60 -10.54
C MET A 159 -16.93 -5.60 -11.03
N LEU A 160 -16.50 -4.56 -11.75
CA LEU A 160 -17.39 -3.51 -12.27
C LEU A 160 -18.13 -3.89 -13.55
N GLU A 161 -17.82 -5.04 -14.16
CA GLU A 161 -18.53 -5.51 -15.33
C GLU A 161 -20.05 -5.61 -15.05
N HIS A 162 -20.85 -5.07 -15.94
CA HIS A 162 -22.31 -5.00 -15.84
C HIS A 162 -22.88 -4.10 -14.71
N SER A 163 -22.04 -3.40 -13.93
CA SER A 163 -22.51 -2.50 -12.85
C SER A 163 -23.06 -1.17 -13.36
N GLY A 164 -22.68 -0.75 -14.56
CA GLY A 164 -22.96 0.61 -15.06
C GLY A 164 -22.07 1.70 -14.43
N LEU A 165 -21.06 1.31 -13.63
CA LEU A 165 -20.12 2.23 -13.00
C LEU A 165 -18.82 2.34 -13.82
N SER A 166 -18.26 3.53 -13.83
CA SER A 166 -16.91 3.77 -14.36
C SER A 166 -15.87 3.72 -13.24
N LEU A 167 -14.60 3.51 -13.60
CA LEU A 167 -13.48 3.49 -12.67
C LEU A 167 -12.60 4.72 -12.83
N ALA A 168 -12.37 5.46 -11.75
CA ALA A 168 -11.31 6.44 -11.65
C ALA A 168 -10.10 5.82 -10.93
N LEU A 169 -9.02 5.60 -11.66
CA LEU A 169 -7.74 5.10 -11.14
C LEU A 169 -6.79 6.27 -10.89
N VAL A 170 -6.40 6.48 -9.63
CA VAL A 170 -5.44 7.51 -9.22
C VAL A 170 -4.15 6.85 -8.74
N GLY A 171 -3.01 7.25 -9.32
CA GLY A 171 -1.68 6.74 -8.93
C GLY A 171 -0.83 6.29 -10.12
N GLY A 172 -1.38 6.33 -11.33
CA GLY A 172 -0.66 6.03 -12.57
C GLY A 172 -0.09 4.61 -12.61
N GLY A 173 1.02 4.44 -13.32
CA GLY A 173 1.69 3.14 -13.45
C GLY A 173 2.62 3.09 -14.66
N GLU A 174 3.23 1.93 -14.87
CA GLU A 174 3.98 1.66 -16.11
C GLU A 174 3.03 1.69 -17.31
N LYS A 175 3.49 2.27 -18.42
CA LYS A 175 2.67 2.42 -19.64
C LYS A 175 2.04 1.11 -20.08
N GLU A 176 2.82 0.02 -20.09
CA GLU A 176 2.35 -1.32 -20.49
C GLU A 176 1.22 -1.84 -19.59
N SER A 177 1.31 -1.57 -18.27
CA SER A 177 0.26 -1.95 -17.31
C SER A 177 -1.01 -1.14 -17.54
N ILE A 178 -0.88 0.17 -17.80
CA ILE A 178 -2.03 1.04 -18.09
C ILE A 178 -2.68 0.64 -19.42
N ASP A 179 -1.90 0.41 -20.48
CA ASP A 179 -2.42 -0.01 -21.78
C ASP A 179 -3.21 -1.34 -21.65
N SER A 180 -2.70 -2.30 -20.87
CA SER A 180 -3.38 -3.56 -20.59
C SER A 180 -4.70 -3.37 -19.80
N LEU A 181 -4.71 -2.45 -18.81
CA LEU A 181 -5.95 -2.13 -18.08
C LEU A 181 -6.99 -1.45 -18.98
N MET A 182 -6.56 -0.56 -19.86
CA MET A 182 -7.47 0.09 -20.84
C MET A 182 -8.10 -0.93 -21.79
N GLU A 183 -7.31 -1.93 -22.25
CA GLU A 183 -7.82 -3.01 -23.08
C GLU A 183 -8.80 -3.90 -22.32
N HIS A 184 -8.47 -4.26 -21.07
CA HIS A 184 -9.35 -5.04 -20.21
C HIS A 184 -10.67 -4.29 -19.94
N ALA A 185 -10.60 -3.02 -19.58
CA ALA A 185 -11.77 -2.17 -19.36
C ALA A 185 -12.68 -2.09 -20.62
N LYS A 186 -12.06 -1.99 -21.82
CA LYS A 186 -12.80 -2.02 -23.08
C LYS A 186 -13.49 -3.36 -23.28
N SER A 187 -12.84 -4.48 -22.96
CA SER A 187 -13.42 -5.83 -23.11
C SER A 187 -14.60 -6.07 -22.18
N THR A 188 -14.55 -5.53 -20.96
CA THR A 188 -15.61 -5.61 -19.93
C THR A 188 -16.64 -4.49 -20.03
N LYS A 189 -16.47 -3.55 -20.99
CA LYS A 189 -17.33 -2.36 -21.17
C LYS A 189 -17.39 -1.45 -19.93
N VAL A 190 -16.32 -1.41 -19.14
CA VAL A 190 -16.16 -0.51 -18.00
C VAL A 190 -15.48 0.77 -18.47
N GLY A 191 -16.09 1.94 -18.24
CA GLY A 191 -15.42 3.22 -18.43
C GLY A 191 -14.23 3.36 -17.48
N ILE A 192 -13.06 3.78 -17.96
CA ILE A 192 -11.90 3.99 -17.09
C ILE A 192 -11.26 5.35 -17.37
N TRP A 193 -10.95 6.07 -16.31
CA TRP A 193 -10.13 7.27 -16.32
C TRP A 193 -8.90 7.02 -15.43
N VAL A 194 -7.72 7.40 -15.92
CA VAL A 194 -6.46 7.20 -15.23
C VAL A 194 -5.76 8.53 -15.04
N ALA A 195 -5.43 8.83 -13.80
CA ALA A 195 -4.63 9.99 -13.43
C ALA A 195 -3.32 9.55 -12.77
N PRO A 196 -2.25 10.35 -12.91
CA PRO A 196 -1.09 10.23 -12.04
C PRO A 196 -1.49 10.62 -10.61
N ARG A 197 -0.54 10.98 -9.77
CA ARG A 197 -0.85 11.56 -8.46
C ARG A 197 -1.64 12.85 -8.64
N LEU A 198 -2.70 13.02 -7.85
CA LEU A 198 -3.47 14.25 -7.72
C LEU A 198 -3.01 15.02 -6.48
N GLU A 199 -3.24 16.33 -6.47
CA GLU A 199 -3.16 17.14 -5.26
C GLU A 199 -4.27 16.75 -4.28
N SER A 200 -4.04 16.91 -2.97
CA SER A 200 -4.98 16.43 -1.94
C SER A 200 -6.40 17.00 -2.10
N SER A 201 -6.53 18.27 -2.48
CA SER A 201 -7.84 18.89 -2.72
C SER A 201 -8.60 18.29 -3.91
N GLU A 202 -7.90 17.96 -4.99
CA GLU A 202 -8.46 17.31 -6.18
C GLU A 202 -8.87 15.87 -5.84
N LEU A 203 -8.02 15.15 -5.09
CA LEU A 203 -8.31 13.80 -4.64
C LEU A 203 -9.53 13.77 -3.71
N CYS A 204 -9.62 14.68 -2.74
CA CYS A 204 -10.78 14.79 -1.86
C CYS A 204 -12.08 15.06 -2.64
N SER A 205 -12.03 15.96 -3.64
CA SER A 205 -13.19 16.26 -4.49
C SER A 205 -13.59 15.04 -5.32
N LEU A 206 -12.62 14.32 -5.88
CA LEU A 206 -12.85 13.09 -6.63
C LEU A 206 -13.49 12.00 -5.76
N ILE A 207 -12.99 11.79 -4.53
CA ILE A 207 -13.53 10.81 -3.58
C ILE A 207 -14.95 11.18 -3.18
N ARG A 208 -15.23 12.43 -2.82
CA ARG A 208 -16.58 12.88 -2.43
C ARG A 208 -17.63 12.73 -3.54
N GLY A 209 -17.21 12.85 -4.81
CA GLY A 209 -18.09 12.69 -5.97
C GLY A 209 -18.32 11.24 -6.37
N ALA A 210 -17.60 10.29 -5.80
CA ALA A 210 -17.68 8.88 -6.13
C ALA A 210 -18.84 8.19 -5.40
N VAL A 211 -19.37 7.14 -6.03
CA VAL A 211 -20.32 6.22 -5.39
C VAL A 211 -19.69 5.46 -4.23
N ALA A 212 -18.40 5.09 -4.41
CA ALA A 212 -17.58 4.43 -3.40
C ALA A 212 -16.10 4.55 -3.74
N VAL A 213 -15.24 4.39 -2.75
CA VAL A 213 -13.82 4.03 -2.96
C VAL A 213 -13.71 2.51 -2.88
N VAL A 214 -13.03 1.91 -3.85
CA VAL A 214 -12.95 0.45 -3.97
C VAL A 214 -11.51 -0.02 -4.12
N SER A 215 -11.19 -1.20 -3.57
CA SER A 215 -9.91 -1.84 -3.82
C SER A 215 -9.98 -3.35 -3.65
N MET A 216 -9.36 -4.06 -4.60
CA MET A 216 -9.11 -5.50 -4.55
C MET A 216 -7.61 -5.79 -4.29
N ALA A 217 -6.92 -4.90 -3.56
CA ALA A 217 -5.49 -5.03 -3.31
C ALA A 217 -5.15 -6.27 -2.49
N HIS A 218 -4.11 -7.00 -2.94
CA HIS A 218 -3.65 -8.23 -2.31
C HIS A 218 -2.73 -7.94 -1.13
N SER A 219 -3.10 -8.47 0.05
CA SER A 219 -2.30 -8.40 1.28
C SER A 219 -1.85 -6.96 1.60
N GLU A 220 -2.77 -6.00 1.56
CA GLU A 220 -2.45 -4.60 1.90
C GLU A 220 -1.94 -4.52 3.35
N PRO A 221 -0.80 -3.85 3.61
CA PRO A 221 -0.20 -3.83 4.94
C PRO A 221 -1.06 -3.18 6.03
N PHE A 222 -1.74 -2.07 5.72
CA PHE A 222 -2.62 -1.37 6.66
C PHE A 222 -3.93 -0.94 6.01
N GLY A 223 -3.85 -0.16 4.93
CA GLY A 223 -5.01 0.39 4.24
C GLY A 223 -5.43 1.76 4.79
N LEU A 224 -4.71 2.82 4.44
CA LEU A 224 -5.14 4.20 4.71
C LEU A 224 -6.34 4.61 3.86
N THR A 225 -6.41 4.14 2.63
CA THR A 225 -7.45 4.53 1.66
C THR A 225 -8.90 4.37 2.15
N PRO A 226 -9.30 3.29 2.84
CA PRO A 226 -10.64 3.24 3.42
C PRO A 226 -10.87 4.27 4.51
N ILE A 227 -9.85 4.61 5.31
CA ILE A 227 -9.96 5.65 6.35
C ILE A 227 -10.09 7.03 5.69
N GLU A 228 -9.34 7.30 4.61
CA GLU A 228 -9.46 8.51 3.79
C GLU A 228 -10.88 8.65 3.22
N ALA A 229 -11.44 7.57 2.65
CA ALA A 229 -12.79 7.55 2.13
C ALA A 229 -13.84 7.83 3.22
N GLN A 230 -13.73 7.15 4.35
CA GLN A 230 -14.65 7.31 5.50
C GLN A 230 -14.60 8.73 6.07
N SER A 231 -13.41 9.33 6.20
CA SER A 231 -13.26 10.72 6.69
C SER A 231 -13.96 11.73 5.79
N LEU A 232 -14.05 11.43 4.49
CA LEU A 232 -14.74 12.25 3.49
C LEU A 232 -16.21 11.90 3.32
N GLY A 233 -16.75 10.94 4.10
CA GLY A 233 -18.14 10.51 4.03
C GLY A 233 -18.47 9.64 2.82
N THR A 234 -17.46 9.09 2.13
CA THR A 234 -17.64 8.24 0.96
C THR A 234 -17.60 6.77 1.36
N PRO A 235 -18.55 5.94 0.90
CA PRO A 235 -18.54 4.50 1.17
C PRO A 235 -17.23 3.82 0.74
N ALA A 236 -16.76 2.87 1.55
CA ALA A 236 -15.55 2.10 1.31
C ALA A 236 -15.92 0.63 1.05
N LEU A 237 -15.54 0.10 -0.12
CA LEU A 237 -15.77 -1.28 -0.52
C LEU A 237 -14.45 -1.96 -0.86
N PHE A 238 -13.96 -2.80 0.05
CA PHE A 238 -12.63 -3.38 -0.04
C PHE A 238 -12.67 -4.89 0.15
N VAL A 239 -11.69 -5.58 -0.44
CA VAL A 239 -11.54 -7.02 -0.22
C VAL A 239 -11.26 -7.31 1.26
N ASP A 240 -11.88 -8.36 1.81
CA ASP A 240 -11.65 -8.81 3.18
C ASP A 240 -10.30 -9.53 3.29
N GLU A 241 -9.20 -8.76 3.20
CA GLU A 241 -7.84 -9.26 3.22
C GLU A 241 -6.86 -8.27 3.87
N GLY A 242 -5.82 -8.79 4.48
CA GLY A 242 -4.71 -8.00 4.99
C GLY A 242 -5.10 -7.01 6.07
N GLY A 243 -4.49 -5.82 6.02
CA GLY A 243 -4.72 -4.72 6.94
C GLY A 243 -6.09 -4.04 6.78
N PHE A 244 -6.80 -4.27 5.69
CA PHE A 244 -8.16 -3.74 5.52
C PHE A 244 -9.12 -4.23 6.62
N ARG A 245 -8.88 -5.43 7.17
CA ARG A 245 -9.63 -5.97 8.31
C ARG A 245 -9.49 -5.16 9.61
N GLU A 246 -8.52 -4.26 9.65
CA GLU A 246 -8.27 -3.40 10.82
C GLU A 246 -8.83 -1.98 10.61
N THR A 247 -9.15 -1.62 9.38
CA THR A 247 -9.57 -0.27 8.99
C THR A 247 -11.02 -0.19 8.55
N ILE A 248 -11.67 -1.34 8.31
CA ILE A 248 -13.08 -1.43 7.91
C ILE A 248 -13.81 -2.41 8.83
N THR A 249 -15.02 -2.03 9.21
CA THR A 249 -15.99 -2.92 9.86
C THR A 249 -17.17 -3.13 8.90
N ASP A 250 -17.37 -4.37 8.46
CA ASP A 250 -18.41 -4.72 7.49
C ASP A 250 -19.80 -4.24 7.93
N GLY A 251 -20.51 -3.57 7.03
CA GLY A 251 -21.84 -3.02 7.25
C GLY A 251 -21.91 -1.81 8.18
N VAL A 252 -20.77 -1.27 8.66
CA VAL A 252 -20.72 -0.13 9.58
C VAL A 252 -19.90 1.02 9.01
N SER A 253 -18.77 0.75 8.40
CA SER A 253 -17.82 1.75 7.88
C SER A 253 -17.19 1.29 6.58
#